data_44a998a461a2e3899114c1569826578f
#
_entry.id   44a998a461a2e3899114c1569826578f
#
_cell.length_a   1.000
_cell.length_b   1.000
_cell.length_c   1.000
_cell.angle_alpha   90.00
_cell.angle_beta   90.00
_cell.angle_gamma   90.00
#
_symmetry.space_group_name_H-M   'P 1'
#
loop_
_entity.id
_entity.type
_entity.pdbx_description
1 polymer ?
#
loop_
_entity_poly.entity_id
_entity_poly.type
_entity_poly.pdbx_seq_one_letter_code
_entity_poly.pdbx_strand_id
1 'polypeptide(L)'
;KSQLKNFVQEAFKAAEDNPILIDKFIDHAMEVDVDAISDGKQVHVAGIMQHIEEAGIHSGDSACCLPPISIKPYLIKEIENQTKKLALALKVKGFMNIQFAIKKDEIYVIEVNPRASRTVPFVSKAKGLPLAKIASRIMAGEKLSKFNLKDKSKGMYAVKEAVFPFNKFPNSDLLLGPEMKSTGEVMGFDKNFGMAFAKSQIASSNSLPKQGLAFISLKDSHKDEGINLAKELIKLSFKLCATKGTAEYIKKHGMKCRIINKVSSGSPHIVDVLDSKKIALVINTGGGNSEHRLNDAIALRRATLKNKVPYCTNMSTAIACIEGIKSLKIKKLEVTSLQEIS
;
A
#
# COMPACT_ATOMS: atom_id res chain seq x y z
N LYS A 1 -20.51 -19.42 -1.14
CA LYS A 1 -20.88 -20.36 -0.04
C LYS A 1 -19.93 -21.56 0.06
N SER A 2 -19.50 -22.17 -1.05
CA SER A 2 -18.54 -23.32 -1.02
C SER A 2 -17.18 -22.92 -0.43
N GLN A 3 -16.60 -21.82 -0.86
CA GLN A 3 -15.33 -21.32 -0.33
C GLN A 3 -15.40 -21.04 1.18
N LEU A 4 -16.49 -20.43 1.67
CA LEU A 4 -16.68 -20.20 3.10
C LEU A 4 -16.69 -21.51 3.90
N LYS A 5 -17.37 -22.56 3.39
CA LYS A 5 -17.35 -23.87 4.04
C LYS A 5 -15.94 -24.45 4.15
N ASN A 6 -15.15 -24.36 3.08
CA ASN A 6 -13.78 -24.87 3.08
C ASN A 6 -12.91 -24.12 4.09
N PHE A 7 -12.93 -22.78 4.07
CA PHE A 7 -12.17 -21.97 5.04
C PHE A 7 -12.59 -22.23 6.48
N VAL A 8 -13.89 -22.37 6.74
CA VAL A 8 -14.40 -22.70 8.08
C VAL A 8 -13.93 -24.08 8.51
N GLN A 9 -13.94 -25.08 7.62
CA GLN A 9 -13.45 -26.43 7.94
C GLN A 9 -11.94 -26.44 8.22
N GLU A 10 -11.15 -25.69 7.46
CA GLU A 10 -9.70 -25.53 7.70
C GLU A 10 -9.44 -24.82 9.02
N ALA A 11 -10.17 -23.72 9.29
CA ALA A 11 -10.07 -22.99 10.54
C ALA A 11 -10.42 -23.84 11.77
N PHE A 12 -11.47 -24.64 11.71
CA PHE A 12 -11.81 -25.57 12.80
C PHE A 12 -10.72 -26.61 13.03
N LYS A 13 -10.10 -27.15 11.97
CA LYS A 13 -8.98 -28.09 12.13
C LYS A 13 -7.76 -27.44 12.81
N ALA A 14 -7.50 -26.16 12.51
CA ALA A 14 -6.39 -25.43 13.10
C ALA A 14 -6.67 -24.90 14.51
N ALA A 15 -7.94 -24.60 14.82
CA ALA A 15 -8.36 -24.06 16.11
C ALA A 15 -8.57 -25.16 17.17
N GLU A 16 -8.49 -26.44 16.79
CA GLU A 16 -8.86 -27.58 17.63
C GLU A 16 -10.28 -27.35 18.17
N ASP A 17 -10.49 -27.29 19.47
CA ASP A 17 -11.82 -27.06 20.07
C ASP A 17 -12.12 -25.58 20.38
N ASN A 18 -11.29 -24.65 19.92
CA ASN A 18 -11.50 -23.23 20.16
C ASN A 18 -12.51 -22.60 19.18
N PRO A 19 -13.27 -21.57 19.60
CA PRO A 19 -14.16 -20.85 18.72
C PRO A 19 -13.38 -20.09 17.64
N ILE A 20 -13.92 -20.04 16.42
CA ILE A 20 -13.39 -19.25 15.32
C ILE A 20 -14.21 -17.97 15.15
N LEU A 21 -13.52 -16.87 14.85
CA LEU A 21 -14.14 -15.58 14.52
C LEU A 21 -14.40 -15.51 13.01
N ILE A 22 -15.59 -15.06 12.63
CA ILE A 22 -15.96 -14.82 11.24
C ILE A 22 -16.43 -13.38 11.12
N ASP A 23 -15.62 -12.54 10.45
CA ASP A 23 -15.95 -11.16 10.21
C ASP A 23 -16.46 -10.90 8.79
N LYS A 24 -17.25 -9.84 8.62
CA LYS A 24 -17.63 -9.35 7.31
C LYS A 24 -16.47 -8.60 6.69
N PHE A 25 -15.94 -9.11 5.57
CA PHE A 25 -14.93 -8.39 4.79
C PHE A 25 -15.53 -7.12 4.16
N ILE A 26 -14.84 -5.98 4.33
CA ILE A 26 -15.23 -4.68 3.76
C ILE A 26 -14.47 -4.48 2.45
N ASP A 27 -15.04 -4.95 1.36
CA ASP A 27 -14.44 -4.91 0.03
C ASP A 27 -14.20 -3.46 -0.45
N HIS A 28 -13.04 -3.21 -1.09
CA HIS A 28 -12.62 -1.88 -1.58
C HIS A 28 -12.61 -0.78 -0.50
N ALA A 29 -12.32 -1.10 0.74
CA ALA A 29 -12.10 -0.11 1.78
C ALA A 29 -10.66 0.41 1.75
N MET A 30 -10.49 1.66 2.16
CA MET A 30 -9.19 2.26 2.42
C MET A 30 -8.79 1.93 3.86
N GLU A 31 -7.61 1.38 4.06
CA GLU A 31 -7.08 1.09 5.39
C GLU A 31 -6.27 2.27 5.91
N VAL A 32 -6.35 2.48 7.23
CA VAL A 32 -5.65 3.56 7.93
C VAL A 32 -5.08 3.03 9.24
N ASP A 33 -3.78 3.12 9.39
CA ASP A 33 -3.09 2.84 10.64
C ASP A 33 -2.92 4.12 11.46
N VAL A 34 -3.19 4.04 12.76
CA VAL A 34 -3.00 5.16 13.68
C VAL A 34 -2.14 4.74 14.86
N ASP A 35 -1.01 5.44 15.03
CA ASP A 35 -0.19 5.29 16.23
C ASP A 35 -0.44 6.43 17.20
N ALA A 36 -0.68 6.09 18.46
CA ALA A 36 -0.92 7.04 19.54
C ALA A 36 -0.11 6.69 20.79
N ILE A 37 0.13 7.70 21.63
CA ILE A 37 0.75 7.58 22.95
C ILE A 37 -0.21 8.14 24.00
N SER A 38 -0.39 7.43 25.10
CA SER A 38 -1.24 7.85 26.21
C SER A 38 -0.54 7.66 27.56
N ASP A 39 -0.84 8.55 28.51
CA ASP A 39 -0.47 8.40 29.93
C ASP A 39 -1.65 7.93 30.80
N GLY A 40 -2.76 7.53 30.19
CA GLY A 40 -4.01 7.14 30.83
C GLY A 40 -4.96 8.30 31.13
N LYS A 41 -4.53 9.55 30.91
CA LYS A 41 -5.32 10.78 31.10
C LYS A 41 -5.32 11.67 29.86
N GLN A 42 -4.21 11.74 29.17
CA GLN A 42 -4.02 12.47 27.93
C GLN A 42 -3.59 11.54 26.83
N VAL A 43 -3.94 11.87 25.58
CA VAL A 43 -3.61 11.08 24.40
C VAL A 43 -3.05 11.99 23.32
N HIS A 44 -1.91 11.61 22.77
CA HIS A 44 -1.32 12.23 21.58
C HIS A 44 -1.40 11.25 20.40
N VAL A 45 -2.06 11.64 19.33
CA VAL A 45 -2.07 10.91 18.06
C VAL A 45 -0.77 11.26 17.35
N ALA A 46 0.15 10.32 17.32
CA ALA A 46 1.49 10.53 16.77
C ALA A 46 1.50 10.53 15.24
N GLY A 47 0.67 9.70 14.61
CA GLY A 47 0.53 9.64 13.16
C GLY A 47 -0.71 8.92 12.70
N ILE A 48 -1.32 9.43 11.65
CA ILE A 48 -2.41 8.79 10.89
C ILE A 48 -1.82 8.46 9.52
N MET A 49 -1.72 7.19 9.20
CA MET A 49 -1.08 6.68 8.00
C MET A 49 -2.15 6.10 7.09
N GLN A 50 -2.28 6.65 5.89
CA GLN A 50 -3.15 6.10 4.85
C GLN A 50 -2.42 5.02 4.08
N HIS A 51 -2.98 3.82 3.98
CA HIS A 51 -2.47 2.77 3.11
C HIS A 51 -2.69 3.12 1.64
N ILE A 52 -1.73 2.77 0.80
CA ILE A 52 -1.83 2.94 -0.66
C ILE A 52 -2.60 1.77 -1.24
N GLU A 53 -2.36 0.55 -0.78
CA GLU A 53 -3.13 -0.63 -1.14
C GLU A 53 -4.52 -0.62 -0.47
N GLU A 54 -5.45 -1.37 -1.07
CA GLU A 54 -6.78 -1.60 -0.48
C GLU A 54 -6.69 -2.46 0.79
N ALA A 55 -7.67 -2.35 1.67
CA ALA A 55 -7.77 -3.16 2.88
C ALA A 55 -7.77 -4.67 2.60
N GLY A 56 -7.19 -5.44 3.52
CA GLY A 56 -7.04 -6.90 3.40
C GLY A 56 -5.61 -7.35 3.10
N ILE A 57 -4.67 -6.41 2.96
CA ILE A 57 -3.23 -6.68 2.91
C ILE A 57 -2.65 -6.39 4.30
N HIS A 58 -1.77 -7.27 4.78
CA HIS A 58 -1.11 -7.06 6.07
C HIS A 58 -0.43 -5.68 6.14
N SER A 59 -0.64 -4.94 7.23
CA SER A 59 -0.13 -3.56 7.38
C SER A 59 1.40 -3.44 7.25
N GLY A 60 2.15 -4.50 7.57
CA GLY A 60 3.59 -4.57 7.33
C GLY A 60 3.97 -4.61 5.86
N ASP A 61 3.09 -5.11 5.00
CA ASP A 61 3.32 -5.31 3.56
C ASP A 61 2.77 -4.17 2.71
N SER A 62 1.80 -3.40 3.23
CA SER A 62 1.25 -2.25 2.55
C SER A 62 2.20 -1.05 2.58
N ALA A 63 2.29 -0.35 1.46
CA ALA A 63 2.84 1.00 1.46
C ALA A 63 1.89 1.95 2.18
N CYS A 64 2.40 2.90 2.95
CA CYS A 64 1.56 3.90 3.59
C CYS A 64 2.16 5.30 3.54
N CYS A 65 1.29 6.29 3.54
CA CYS A 65 1.65 7.71 3.46
C CYS A 65 1.27 8.45 4.74
N LEU A 66 2.18 9.26 5.22
CA LEU A 66 2.02 10.18 6.36
C LEU A 66 2.46 11.59 5.94
N PRO A 67 1.59 12.64 6.00
CA PRO A 67 0.17 12.59 6.34
C PRO A 67 -0.68 11.90 5.25
N PRO A 68 -1.96 11.59 5.53
CA PRO A 68 -2.89 11.07 4.54
C PRO A 68 -3.03 12.00 3.33
N ILE A 69 -3.22 11.41 2.13
CA ILE A 69 -3.26 12.16 0.86
C ILE A 69 -4.66 12.34 0.28
N SER A 70 -5.60 11.46 0.63
CA SER A 70 -6.95 11.48 0.06
C SER A 70 -8.08 11.39 1.10
N ILE A 71 -7.76 11.28 2.39
CA ILE A 71 -8.75 11.24 3.46
C ILE A 71 -9.27 12.67 3.70
N LYS A 72 -10.58 12.81 3.70
CA LYS A 72 -11.25 14.12 3.94
C LYS A 72 -10.93 14.63 5.36
N PRO A 73 -10.73 15.95 5.55
CA PRO A 73 -10.32 16.50 6.85
C PRO A 73 -11.26 16.15 8.02
N TYR A 74 -12.55 16.08 7.80
CA TYR A 74 -13.50 15.71 8.85
C TYR A 74 -13.37 14.25 9.29
N LEU A 75 -13.01 13.34 8.37
CA LEU A 75 -12.74 11.94 8.72
C LEU A 75 -11.44 11.81 9.52
N ILE A 76 -10.40 12.58 9.18
CA ILE A 76 -9.15 12.64 9.96
C ILE A 76 -9.47 13.06 11.40
N LYS A 77 -10.26 14.10 11.57
CA LYS A 77 -10.67 14.60 12.90
C LYS A 77 -11.47 13.55 13.67
N GLU A 78 -12.37 12.83 13.00
CA GLU A 78 -13.16 11.77 13.62
C GLU A 78 -12.28 10.57 14.03
N ILE A 79 -11.33 10.15 13.19
CA ILE A 79 -10.33 9.12 13.52
C ILE A 79 -9.53 9.53 14.76
N GLU A 80 -9.07 10.79 14.83
CA GLU A 80 -8.38 11.30 16.02
C GLU A 80 -9.26 11.22 17.28
N ASN A 81 -10.54 11.60 17.18
CA ASN A 81 -11.48 11.55 18.29
C ASN A 81 -11.73 10.12 18.76
N GLN A 82 -11.96 9.19 17.83
CA GLN A 82 -12.17 7.77 18.15
C GLN A 82 -10.90 7.17 18.77
N THR A 83 -9.72 7.49 18.24
CA THR A 83 -8.44 7.07 18.81
C THR A 83 -8.29 7.51 20.27
N LYS A 84 -8.60 8.79 20.57
CA LYS A 84 -8.53 9.32 21.94
C LYS A 84 -9.52 8.63 22.87
N LYS A 85 -10.76 8.45 22.42
CA LYS A 85 -11.79 7.75 23.22
C LYS A 85 -11.39 6.32 23.54
N LEU A 86 -10.90 5.57 22.55
CA LEU A 86 -10.46 4.18 22.71
C LEU A 86 -9.26 4.08 23.67
N ALA A 87 -8.25 4.95 23.53
CA ALA A 87 -7.08 4.94 24.40
C ALA A 87 -7.45 5.20 25.87
N LEU A 88 -8.37 6.13 26.14
CA LEU A 88 -8.84 6.43 27.49
C LEU A 88 -9.73 5.31 28.05
N ALA A 89 -10.64 4.76 27.26
CA ALA A 89 -11.51 3.66 27.68
C ALA A 89 -10.71 2.40 28.05
N LEU A 90 -9.65 2.11 27.29
CA LEU A 90 -8.74 0.99 27.54
C LEU A 90 -7.66 1.32 28.58
N LYS A 91 -7.66 2.54 29.15
CA LYS A 91 -6.67 3.01 30.14
C LYS A 91 -5.22 2.79 29.70
N VAL A 92 -4.95 3.03 28.41
CA VAL A 92 -3.63 2.81 27.80
C VAL A 92 -2.57 3.68 28.47
N LYS A 93 -1.43 3.08 28.83
CA LYS A 93 -0.21 3.77 29.23
C LYS A 93 0.94 3.32 28.32
N GLY A 94 1.48 4.23 27.55
CA GLY A 94 2.44 3.94 26.49
C GLY A 94 1.80 4.00 25.11
N PHE A 95 2.17 3.08 24.21
CA PHE A 95 1.67 3.03 22.84
C PHE A 95 0.32 2.35 22.71
N MET A 96 -0.40 2.80 21.69
CA MET A 96 -1.54 2.11 21.12
C MET A 96 -1.53 2.28 19.59
N ASN A 97 -1.77 1.21 18.89
CA ASN A 97 -2.03 1.22 17.45
C ASN A 97 -3.49 0.84 17.19
N ILE A 98 -4.11 1.51 16.26
CA ILE A 98 -5.48 1.20 15.81
C ILE A 98 -5.46 1.08 14.30
N GLN A 99 -6.09 0.03 13.78
CA GLN A 99 -6.37 -0.12 12.37
C GLN A 99 -7.83 0.22 12.11
N PHE A 100 -8.04 1.17 11.19
CA PHE A 100 -9.33 1.57 10.70
C PHE A 100 -9.50 1.19 9.23
N ALA A 101 -10.74 0.99 8.81
CA ALA A 101 -11.12 0.96 7.40
C ALA A 101 -12.12 2.07 7.11
N ILE A 102 -11.98 2.73 5.97
CA ILE A 102 -12.91 3.76 5.50
C ILE A 102 -13.57 3.28 4.22
N LYS A 103 -14.90 3.26 4.22
CA LYS A 103 -15.69 2.96 3.02
C LYS A 103 -16.86 3.92 2.93
N LYS A 104 -17.00 4.65 1.80
CA LYS A 104 -18.08 5.61 1.57
C LYS A 104 -18.28 6.60 2.73
N ASP A 105 -17.16 7.13 3.25
CA ASP A 105 -17.13 8.06 4.39
C ASP A 105 -17.55 7.45 5.76
N GLU A 106 -17.78 6.16 5.84
CA GLU A 106 -18.00 5.45 7.10
C GLU A 106 -16.65 4.89 7.60
N ILE A 107 -16.39 5.07 8.91
CA ILE A 107 -15.20 4.61 9.59
C ILE A 107 -15.53 3.34 10.37
N TYR A 108 -14.74 2.30 10.13
CA TYR A 108 -14.82 1.03 10.82
C TYR A 108 -13.54 0.80 11.61
N VAL A 109 -13.64 0.37 12.86
CA VAL A 109 -12.50 -0.10 13.65
C VAL A 109 -12.26 -1.56 13.31
N ILE A 110 -11.06 -1.89 12.82
CA ILE A 110 -10.66 -3.27 12.52
C ILE A 110 -10.12 -3.91 13.79
N GLU A 111 -9.09 -3.30 14.37
CA GLU A 111 -8.48 -3.78 15.62
C GLU A 111 -7.84 -2.65 16.41
N VAL A 112 -7.69 -2.88 17.71
CA VAL A 112 -6.98 -2.00 18.65
C VAL A 112 -5.89 -2.78 19.35
N ASN A 113 -4.65 -2.32 19.21
CA ASN A 113 -3.47 -2.95 19.78
C ASN A 113 -2.86 -2.03 20.83
N PRO A 114 -3.06 -2.25 22.17
CA PRO A 114 -2.46 -1.43 23.23
C PRO A 114 -0.98 -1.78 23.44
N ARG A 115 -0.20 -1.63 22.43
CA ARG A 115 1.25 -1.91 22.35
C ARG A 115 1.88 -1.08 21.25
N ALA A 116 3.22 -1.05 21.19
CA ALA A 116 3.94 -0.50 20.05
C ALA A 116 3.63 -1.31 18.76
N SER A 117 3.48 -0.60 17.66
CA SER A 117 3.33 -1.16 16.33
C SER A 117 4.66 -1.21 15.58
N ARG A 118 4.68 -1.86 14.42
CA ARG A 118 5.83 -1.82 13.51
C ARG A 118 6.01 -0.45 12.85
N THR A 119 4.94 0.34 12.74
CA THR A 119 4.96 1.67 12.15
C THR A 119 5.53 2.75 13.06
N VAL A 120 5.67 2.50 14.38
CA VAL A 120 6.26 3.45 15.34
C VAL A 120 7.63 3.99 14.91
N PRO A 121 8.60 3.18 14.46
CA PRO A 121 9.89 3.69 13.99
C PRO A 121 9.77 4.61 12.76
N PHE A 122 8.87 4.28 11.84
CA PHE A 122 8.56 5.11 10.68
C PHE A 122 7.96 6.45 11.09
N VAL A 123 6.89 6.45 11.91
CA VAL A 123 6.25 7.68 12.41
C VAL A 123 7.23 8.54 13.19
N SER A 124 8.05 7.91 14.05
CA SER A 124 9.07 8.59 14.85
C SER A 124 10.05 9.36 13.97
N LYS A 125 10.58 8.74 12.93
CA LYS A 125 11.50 9.35 11.97
C LYS A 125 10.81 10.44 11.14
N ALA A 126 9.62 10.15 10.61
CA ALA A 126 8.86 11.08 9.78
C ALA A 126 8.47 12.37 10.53
N LYS A 127 8.18 12.26 11.83
CA LYS A 127 7.79 13.39 12.68
C LYS A 127 8.97 14.06 13.41
N GLY A 128 10.16 13.48 13.37
CA GLY A 128 11.32 13.93 14.14
C GLY A 128 11.10 13.87 15.66
N LEU A 129 10.31 12.89 16.13
CA LEU A 129 9.97 12.72 17.53
C LEU A 129 10.48 11.37 18.05
N PRO A 130 11.20 11.32 19.19
CA PRO A 130 11.70 10.07 19.77
C PRO A 130 10.58 9.30 20.49
N LEU A 131 9.57 8.84 19.76
CA LEU A 131 8.31 8.32 20.29
C LEU A 131 8.52 7.13 21.23
N ALA A 132 9.44 6.21 20.92
CA ALA A 132 9.73 5.07 21.77
C ALA A 132 10.30 5.49 23.14
N LYS A 133 11.23 6.46 23.15
CA LYS A 133 11.77 7.04 24.38
C LYS A 133 10.68 7.70 25.21
N ILE A 134 9.79 8.47 24.59
CA ILE A 134 8.68 9.15 25.24
C ILE A 134 7.72 8.12 25.85
N ALA A 135 7.30 7.12 25.10
CA ALA A 135 6.40 6.08 25.59
C ALA A 135 6.99 5.29 26.76
N SER A 136 8.28 4.94 26.72
CA SER A 136 8.97 4.25 27.84
C SER A 136 8.98 5.10 29.13
N ARG A 137 9.21 6.41 29.01
CA ARG A 137 9.17 7.32 30.15
C ARG A 137 7.76 7.49 30.72
N ILE A 138 6.73 7.48 29.86
CA ILE A 138 5.32 7.49 30.30
C ILE A 138 4.98 6.19 31.04
N MET A 139 5.44 5.04 30.54
CA MET A 139 5.25 3.76 31.21
C MET A 139 5.96 3.72 32.56
N ALA A 140 7.07 4.45 32.71
CA ALA A 140 7.77 4.65 33.97
C ALA A 140 7.11 5.70 34.91
N GLY A 141 5.95 6.25 34.53
CA GLY A 141 5.14 7.14 35.38
C GLY A 141 5.21 8.63 35.05
N GLU A 142 5.94 9.04 34.01
CA GLU A 142 5.94 10.44 33.60
C GLU A 142 4.63 10.83 32.88
N LYS A 143 4.22 12.08 33.05
CA LYS A 143 3.02 12.62 32.39
C LYS A 143 3.33 13.03 30.96
N LEU A 144 2.38 12.81 30.05
CA LEU A 144 2.47 13.19 28.64
C LEU A 144 2.73 14.69 28.46
N SER A 145 2.20 15.53 29.33
CA SER A 145 2.37 16.99 29.34
C SER A 145 3.82 17.48 29.53
N LYS A 146 4.74 16.60 29.98
CA LYS A 146 6.17 16.96 30.12
C LYS A 146 6.93 16.96 28.79
N PHE A 147 6.34 16.42 27.74
CA PHE A 147 7.03 16.24 26.45
C PHE A 147 6.58 17.28 25.43
N ASN A 148 7.54 17.83 24.68
CA ASN A 148 7.23 18.62 23.49
C ASN A 148 6.96 17.66 22.32
N LEU A 149 5.68 17.54 21.94
CA LEU A 149 5.19 16.66 20.90
C LEU A 149 4.91 17.42 19.58
N LYS A 150 5.56 18.57 19.39
CA LYS A 150 5.40 19.36 18.16
C LYS A 150 5.98 18.60 16.98
N ASP A 151 5.15 18.45 15.94
CA ASP A 151 5.54 17.87 14.66
C ASP A 151 6.66 18.67 14.00
N LYS A 152 7.74 18.02 13.67
CA LYS A 152 8.92 18.61 13.02
C LYS A 152 8.99 18.30 11.53
N SER A 153 8.02 17.59 10.96
CA SER A 153 8.01 17.18 9.55
C SER A 153 7.96 18.34 8.55
N LYS A 154 7.64 19.56 9.01
CA LYS A 154 7.63 20.79 8.19
C LYS A 154 6.76 20.68 6.91
N GLY A 155 5.65 19.95 6.99
CA GLY A 155 4.73 19.75 5.86
C GLY A 155 5.24 18.77 4.80
N MET A 156 6.21 17.93 5.15
CA MET A 156 6.72 16.89 4.26
C MET A 156 5.80 15.66 4.26
N TYR A 157 5.81 14.93 3.15
CA TYR A 157 5.24 13.59 3.05
C TYR A 157 6.31 12.54 3.34
N ALA A 158 5.96 11.55 4.14
CA ALA A 158 6.75 10.35 4.33
C ALA A 158 5.98 9.16 3.74
N VAL A 159 6.61 8.34 2.93
CA VAL A 159 6.04 7.10 2.39
C VAL A 159 6.86 5.94 2.91
N LYS A 160 6.21 5.03 3.64
CA LYS A 160 6.76 3.72 4.00
C LYS A 160 6.53 2.76 2.84
N GLU A 161 7.55 2.01 2.46
CA GLU A 161 7.46 0.94 1.48
C GLU A 161 8.04 -0.34 2.07
N ALA A 162 7.38 -1.46 1.85
CA ALA A 162 7.84 -2.77 2.31
C ALA A 162 8.99 -3.30 1.44
N VAL A 163 9.91 -4.02 2.07
CA VAL A 163 10.99 -4.73 1.38
C VAL A 163 10.69 -6.22 1.38
N PHE A 164 10.58 -6.80 0.19
CA PHE A 164 10.25 -8.20 0.01
C PHE A 164 11.45 -9.04 -0.43
N PRO A 165 11.67 -10.22 0.15
CA PRO A 165 12.77 -11.11 -0.22
C PRO A 165 12.43 -12.01 -1.42
N PHE A 166 11.52 -11.59 -2.30
CA PHE A 166 11.03 -12.42 -3.41
C PHE A 166 12.14 -12.90 -4.35
N ASN A 167 13.22 -12.13 -4.49
CA ASN A 167 14.38 -12.55 -5.28
C ASN A 167 15.11 -13.79 -4.71
N LYS A 168 14.97 -14.02 -3.39
CA LYS A 168 15.54 -15.20 -2.71
C LYS A 168 14.58 -16.40 -2.74
N PHE A 169 13.32 -16.18 -3.00
CA PHE A 169 12.24 -17.18 -2.98
C PHE A 169 11.47 -17.16 -4.31
N PRO A 170 12.04 -17.65 -5.42
CA PRO A 170 11.47 -17.51 -6.76
C PRO A 170 10.11 -18.20 -6.94
N ASN A 171 9.74 -19.12 -6.04
CA ASN A 171 8.45 -19.80 -6.05
C ASN A 171 7.36 -19.08 -5.25
N SER A 172 7.69 -18.01 -4.53
CA SER A 172 6.71 -17.22 -3.78
C SER A 172 5.83 -16.41 -4.71
N ASP A 173 4.53 -16.33 -4.40
CA ASP A 173 3.62 -15.43 -5.12
C ASP A 173 3.79 -13.99 -4.63
N LEU A 174 3.82 -13.05 -5.59
CA LEU A 174 3.85 -11.61 -5.33
C LEU A 174 2.51 -11.06 -4.82
N LEU A 175 1.45 -11.84 -4.89
CA LEU A 175 0.15 -11.41 -4.41
C LEU A 175 0.20 -11.25 -2.89
N LEU A 176 -0.05 -10.04 -2.43
CA LEU A 176 -0.12 -9.71 -1.02
C LEU A 176 -1.49 -10.09 -0.45
N GLY A 177 -1.52 -10.38 0.83
CA GLY A 177 -2.71 -10.81 1.54
C GLY A 177 -2.58 -10.54 3.05
N PRO A 178 -3.39 -11.19 3.90
CA PRO A 178 -3.40 -10.95 5.34
C PRO A 178 -2.14 -11.46 6.06
N GLU A 179 -1.35 -12.33 5.42
CA GLU A 179 -0.10 -12.84 5.98
C GLU A 179 1.08 -11.97 5.56
N MET A 180 1.93 -11.61 6.52
CA MET A 180 3.11 -10.78 6.27
C MET A 180 4.20 -11.54 5.52
N LYS A 181 4.68 -10.94 4.40
CA LYS A 181 5.77 -11.48 3.56
C LYS A 181 7.02 -10.60 3.57
N SER A 182 6.91 -9.35 3.99
CA SER A 182 8.02 -8.40 4.06
C SER A 182 9.04 -8.76 5.13
N THR A 183 10.31 -8.40 4.88
CA THR A 183 11.43 -8.61 5.82
C THR A 183 11.99 -7.30 6.37
N GLY A 184 11.50 -6.17 5.89
CA GLY A 184 11.92 -4.85 6.31
C GLY A 184 11.10 -3.77 5.65
N GLU A 185 11.44 -2.52 5.93
CA GLU A 185 10.77 -1.36 5.37
C GLU A 185 11.77 -0.24 5.08
N VAL A 186 11.44 0.62 4.13
CA VAL A 186 12.19 1.82 3.77
C VAL A 186 11.27 3.04 3.81
N MET A 187 11.86 4.24 3.83
CA MET A 187 11.12 5.49 3.83
C MET A 187 11.56 6.40 2.70
N GLY A 188 10.60 6.88 1.91
CA GLY A 188 10.77 8.05 1.05
C GLY A 188 10.24 9.30 1.75
N PHE A 189 10.92 10.43 1.62
CA PHE A 189 10.59 11.68 2.31
C PHE A 189 10.77 12.89 1.38
N ASP A 190 9.70 13.67 1.16
CA ASP A 190 9.72 14.85 0.27
C ASP A 190 8.52 15.77 0.55
N LYS A 191 8.61 17.04 0.09
CA LYS A 191 7.47 17.98 0.10
C LYS A 191 6.35 17.59 -0.87
N ASN A 192 6.64 16.74 -1.84
CA ASN A 192 5.69 16.24 -2.82
C ASN A 192 5.47 14.75 -2.62
N PHE A 193 4.21 14.32 -2.51
CA PHE A 193 3.86 12.91 -2.31
C PHE A 193 4.45 11.99 -3.38
N GLY A 194 4.30 12.35 -4.66
CA GLY A 194 4.81 11.51 -5.76
C GLY A 194 6.34 11.34 -5.70
N MET A 195 7.08 12.38 -5.29
CA MET A 195 8.52 12.27 -5.08
C MET A 195 8.86 11.42 -3.85
N ALA A 196 8.12 11.57 -2.74
CA ALA A 196 8.29 10.71 -1.56
C ALA A 196 8.02 9.24 -1.90
N PHE A 197 6.95 8.96 -2.67
CA PHE A 197 6.65 7.63 -3.18
C PHE A 197 7.76 7.09 -4.11
N ALA A 198 8.22 7.91 -5.07
CA ALA A 198 9.31 7.49 -5.95
C ALA A 198 10.61 7.16 -5.20
N LYS A 199 10.94 7.94 -4.14
CA LYS A 199 12.08 7.67 -3.26
C LYS A 199 11.92 6.36 -2.50
N SER A 200 10.72 6.05 -2.00
CA SER A 200 10.46 4.76 -1.32
C SER A 200 10.59 3.58 -2.28
N GLN A 201 10.11 3.72 -3.52
CA GLN A 201 10.27 2.71 -4.56
C GLN A 201 11.75 2.46 -4.91
N ILE A 202 12.54 3.53 -5.05
CA ILE A 202 14.00 3.39 -5.29
C ILE A 202 14.66 2.68 -4.11
N ALA A 203 14.34 3.06 -2.89
CA ALA A 203 14.91 2.48 -1.67
C ALA A 203 14.55 1.00 -1.49
N SER A 204 13.36 0.57 -1.96
CA SER A 204 12.92 -0.84 -1.98
C SER A 204 13.42 -1.62 -3.21
N SER A 205 14.27 -1.01 -4.04
CA SER A 205 14.80 -1.58 -5.31
C SER A 205 13.75 -1.79 -6.41
N ASN A 206 12.66 -1.02 -6.38
CA ASN A 206 11.57 -1.00 -7.36
C ASN A 206 11.54 0.32 -8.14
N SER A 207 12.65 0.72 -8.77
CA SER A 207 12.75 2.00 -9.46
C SER A 207 11.68 2.19 -10.55
N LEU A 208 10.97 3.32 -10.48
CA LEU A 208 9.91 3.65 -11.45
C LEU A 208 10.50 4.07 -12.79
N PRO A 209 9.97 3.57 -13.92
CA PRO A 209 10.41 3.95 -15.26
C PRO A 209 9.92 5.35 -15.62
N LYS A 210 10.74 6.13 -16.34
CA LYS A 210 10.33 7.48 -16.82
C LYS A 210 9.62 7.44 -18.17
N GLN A 211 9.73 6.36 -18.94
CA GLN A 211 9.11 6.12 -20.25
C GLN A 211 9.17 4.65 -20.61
N GLY A 212 8.53 4.25 -21.69
CA GLY A 212 8.62 2.88 -22.20
C GLY A 212 7.26 2.31 -22.61
N LEU A 213 7.15 1.00 -22.62
CA LEU A 213 5.91 0.29 -22.90
C LEU A 213 5.25 -0.14 -21.59
N ALA A 214 4.05 0.34 -21.34
CA ALA A 214 3.24 -0.06 -20.17
C ALA A 214 2.24 -1.15 -20.60
N PHE A 215 2.26 -2.27 -19.90
CA PHE A 215 1.26 -3.32 -20.06
C PHE A 215 0.13 -3.14 -19.04
N ILE A 216 -1.12 -3.19 -19.55
CA ILE A 216 -2.33 -2.98 -18.77
C ILE A 216 -3.28 -4.15 -18.92
N SER A 217 -3.71 -4.74 -17.81
CA SER A 217 -4.72 -5.80 -17.76
C SER A 217 -5.67 -5.53 -16.61
N LEU A 218 -6.90 -5.12 -16.92
CA LEU A 218 -7.89 -4.69 -15.94
C LEU A 218 -9.06 -5.65 -15.85
N LYS A 219 -9.57 -5.85 -14.62
CA LYS A 219 -10.92 -6.42 -14.43
C LYS A 219 -11.97 -5.43 -14.90
N ASP A 220 -13.16 -5.92 -15.26
CA ASP A 220 -14.18 -5.08 -15.88
C ASP A 220 -14.61 -3.89 -15.02
N SER A 221 -14.70 -4.08 -13.70
CA SER A 221 -15.03 -3.01 -12.75
C SER A 221 -13.99 -1.87 -12.68
N HIS A 222 -12.77 -2.07 -13.16
CA HIS A 222 -11.70 -1.07 -13.13
C HIS A 222 -11.45 -0.39 -14.50
N LYS A 223 -12.21 -0.76 -15.52
CA LYS A 223 -11.95 -0.25 -16.88
C LYS A 223 -12.18 1.25 -17.00
N ASP A 224 -13.22 1.78 -16.37
CA ASP A 224 -13.54 3.22 -16.43
C ASP A 224 -12.43 4.06 -15.79
N GLU A 225 -12.01 3.69 -14.59
CA GLU A 225 -10.89 4.33 -13.90
C GLU A 225 -9.57 4.16 -14.69
N GLY A 226 -9.38 2.99 -15.31
CA GLY A 226 -8.24 2.66 -16.15
C GLY A 226 -8.10 3.54 -17.39
N ILE A 227 -9.17 4.17 -17.88
CA ILE A 227 -9.10 5.14 -18.98
C ILE A 227 -8.32 6.39 -18.57
N ASN A 228 -8.56 6.91 -17.36
CA ASN A 228 -7.83 8.06 -16.84
C ASN A 228 -6.35 7.72 -16.64
N LEU A 229 -6.07 6.55 -16.08
CA LEU A 229 -4.72 6.02 -15.92
C LEU A 229 -3.99 5.88 -17.29
N ALA A 230 -4.65 5.34 -18.31
CA ALA A 230 -4.09 5.23 -19.65
C ALA A 230 -3.78 6.59 -20.29
N LYS A 231 -4.67 7.58 -20.13
CA LYS A 231 -4.44 8.97 -20.58
C LYS A 231 -3.19 9.58 -19.92
N GLU A 232 -3.06 9.41 -18.61
CA GLU A 232 -1.89 9.95 -17.88
C GLU A 232 -0.58 9.27 -18.31
N LEU A 233 -0.58 7.95 -18.53
CA LEU A 233 0.59 7.24 -19.06
C LEU A 233 1.00 7.75 -20.45
N ILE A 234 0.03 8.01 -21.35
CA ILE A 234 0.32 8.58 -22.66
C ILE A 234 0.93 9.99 -22.54
N LYS A 235 0.38 10.86 -21.66
CA LYS A 235 0.96 12.19 -21.39
C LYS A 235 2.39 12.08 -20.87
N LEU A 236 2.71 11.02 -20.14
CA LEU A 236 4.04 10.69 -19.64
C LEU A 236 4.94 10.00 -20.67
N SER A 237 4.54 9.96 -21.95
CA SER A 237 5.28 9.38 -23.07
C SER A 237 5.43 7.86 -23.01
N PHE A 238 4.50 7.17 -22.34
CA PHE A 238 4.42 5.72 -22.42
C PHE A 238 3.63 5.29 -23.65
N LYS A 239 4.10 4.22 -24.30
CA LYS A 239 3.29 3.45 -25.25
C LYS A 239 2.48 2.42 -24.47
N LEU A 240 1.26 2.14 -24.93
CA LEU A 240 0.37 1.21 -24.24
C LEU A 240 0.25 -0.11 -24.97
N CYS A 241 0.27 -1.18 -24.21
CA CYS A 241 -0.17 -2.50 -24.64
C CYS A 241 -1.06 -3.13 -23.55
N ALA A 242 -1.98 -3.98 -23.94
CA ALA A 242 -2.94 -4.55 -23.02
C ALA A 242 -3.48 -5.90 -23.50
N THR A 243 -4.10 -6.66 -22.60
CA THR A 243 -4.92 -7.82 -22.98
C THR A 243 -6.08 -7.39 -23.87
N LYS A 244 -6.59 -8.28 -24.73
CA LYS A 244 -7.59 -7.98 -25.75
C LYS A 244 -8.73 -7.10 -25.25
N GLY A 245 -9.47 -7.52 -24.21
CA GLY A 245 -10.63 -6.77 -23.71
C GLY A 245 -10.26 -5.40 -23.11
N THR A 246 -9.10 -5.26 -22.47
CA THR A 246 -8.61 -3.96 -21.98
C THR A 246 -8.15 -3.07 -23.13
N ALA A 247 -7.45 -3.63 -24.12
CA ALA A 247 -6.99 -2.87 -25.29
C ALA A 247 -8.15 -2.36 -26.14
N GLU A 248 -9.18 -3.18 -26.39
CA GLU A 248 -10.39 -2.77 -27.10
C GLU A 248 -11.12 -1.64 -26.40
N TYR A 249 -11.21 -1.71 -25.05
CA TYR A 249 -11.81 -0.66 -24.26
C TYR A 249 -11.03 0.65 -24.32
N ILE A 250 -9.70 0.61 -24.23
CA ILE A 250 -8.82 1.78 -24.39
C ILE A 250 -8.95 2.38 -25.79
N LYS A 251 -8.98 1.54 -26.85
CA LYS A 251 -9.15 1.98 -28.25
C LYS A 251 -10.51 2.66 -28.47
N LYS A 252 -11.59 2.13 -27.89
CA LYS A 252 -12.93 2.72 -27.96
C LYS A 252 -12.96 4.17 -27.42
N HIS A 253 -12.04 4.51 -26.50
CA HIS A 253 -11.88 5.87 -25.96
C HIS A 253 -10.82 6.70 -26.73
N GLY A 254 -10.51 6.34 -27.98
CA GLY A 254 -9.66 7.13 -28.88
C GLY A 254 -8.15 7.01 -28.66
N MET A 255 -7.69 6.07 -27.82
CA MET A 255 -6.27 5.91 -27.51
C MET A 255 -5.63 4.73 -28.23
N LYS A 256 -4.37 4.90 -28.69
CA LYS A 256 -3.61 3.82 -29.30
C LYS A 256 -3.15 2.81 -28.24
N CYS A 257 -3.49 1.53 -28.45
CA CYS A 257 -3.08 0.44 -27.57
C CYS A 257 -2.82 -0.83 -28.37
N ARG A 258 -1.63 -1.45 -28.19
CA ARG A 258 -1.29 -2.72 -28.83
C ARG A 258 -1.94 -3.88 -28.04
N ILE A 259 -2.52 -4.84 -28.75
CA ILE A 259 -3.02 -6.07 -28.14
C ILE A 259 -1.86 -7.03 -27.92
N ILE A 260 -1.79 -7.62 -26.72
CA ILE A 260 -0.88 -8.70 -26.37
C ILE A 260 -1.70 -9.87 -25.80
N ASN A 261 -1.37 -11.07 -26.22
CA ASN A 261 -2.04 -12.29 -25.78
C ASN A 261 -1.79 -12.54 -24.29
N LYS A 262 -2.77 -13.17 -23.62
CA LYS A 262 -2.55 -13.85 -22.34
C LYS A 262 -1.71 -15.11 -22.57
N VAL A 263 -1.12 -15.64 -21.50
CA VAL A 263 -0.33 -16.88 -21.58
C VAL A 263 -1.17 -18.04 -22.11
N SER A 264 -2.41 -18.17 -21.64
CA SER A 264 -3.38 -19.19 -22.08
C SER A 264 -3.85 -19.04 -23.53
N SER A 265 -3.57 -17.90 -24.19
CA SER A 265 -3.98 -17.63 -25.58
C SER A 265 -2.89 -17.93 -26.62
N GLY A 266 -1.75 -18.45 -26.17
CA GLY A 266 -0.62 -18.82 -27.04
C GLY A 266 0.37 -17.69 -27.33
N SER A 267 1.58 -18.08 -27.80
CA SER A 267 2.68 -17.16 -28.14
C SER A 267 2.42 -16.42 -29.48
N PRO A 268 2.88 -15.14 -29.63
CA PRO A 268 3.58 -14.36 -28.60
C PRO A 268 2.63 -13.81 -27.53
N HIS A 269 2.93 -14.10 -26.28
CA HIS A 269 2.15 -13.65 -25.12
C HIS A 269 2.96 -12.70 -24.23
N ILE A 270 2.33 -12.21 -23.15
CA ILE A 270 2.92 -11.17 -22.27
C ILE A 270 4.27 -11.60 -21.65
N VAL A 271 4.46 -12.87 -21.31
CA VAL A 271 5.72 -13.36 -20.74
C VAL A 271 6.85 -13.26 -21.78
N ASP A 272 6.61 -13.59 -23.05
CA ASP A 272 7.60 -13.45 -24.12
C ASP A 272 8.03 -11.99 -24.29
N VAL A 273 7.07 -11.06 -24.18
CA VAL A 273 7.34 -9.62 -24.30
C VAL A 273 8.12 -9.09 -23.08
N LEU A 274 7.85 -9.61 -21.88
CA LEU A 274 8.62 -9.31 -20.66
C LEU A 274 10.05 -9.82 -20.77
N ASP A 275 10.24 -11.07 -21.20
CA ASP A 275 11.57 -11.67 -21.37
C ASP A 275 12.40 -10.98 -22.46
N SER A 276 11.76 -10.34 -23.44
CA SER A 276 12.42 -9.44 -24.41
C SER A 276 12.82 -8.07 -23.84
N LYS A 277 12.56 -7.80 -22.55
CA LYS A 277 12.86 -6.54 -21.83
C LYS A 277 12.25 -5.29 -22.45
N LYS A 278 11.11 -5.43 -23.14
CA LYS A 278 10.41 -4.31 -23.79
C LYS A 278 9.38 -3.64 -22.89
N ILE A 279 8.90 -4.33 -21.84
CA ILE A 279 7.94 -3.79 -20.89
C ILE A 279 8.68 -3.02 -19.78
N ALA A 280 8.23 -1.80 -19.54
CA ALA A 280 8.78 -0.93 -18.48
C ALA A 280 7.91 -0.89 -17.23
N LEU A 281 6.59 -1.10 -17.36
CA LEU A 281 5.63 -1.06 -16.25
C LEU A 281 4.52 -2.07 -16.52
N VAL A 282 4.10 -2.79 -15.47
CA VAL A 282 2.97 -3.71 -15.53
C VAL A 282 1.90 -3.27 -14.54
N ILE A 283 0.67 -3.11 -15.02
CA ILE A 283 -0.52 -2.85 -14.23
C ILE A 283 -1.51 -3.97 -14.49
N ASN A 284 -1.72 -4.82 -13.48
CA ASN A 284 -2.61 -5.97 -13.62
C ASN A 284 -3.53 -6.07 -12.39
N THR A 285 -4.73 -5.54 -12.52
CA THR A 285 -5.78 -5.67 -11.50
C THR A 285 -6.69 -6.88 -11.77
N GLY A 286 -6.38 -7.63 -12.82
CA GLY A 286 -7.12 -8.83 -13.18
C GLY A 286 -6.79 -9.98 -12.25
N GLY A 287 -7.82 -10.51 -11.64
CA GLY A 287 -7.84 -11.79 -10.96
C GLY A 287 -9.17 -12.45 -11.34
N GLY A 288 -9.25 -13.75 -11.36
CA GLY A 288 -10.49 -14.44 -11.65
C GLY A 288 -10.49 -15.81 -11.01
N ASN A 289 -11.69 -16.29 -10.68
CA ASN A 289 -11.90 -17.56 -9.96
C ASN A 289 -11.72 -18.79 -10.86
N SER A 290 -11.32 -18.62 -12.14
CA SER A 290 -11.03 -19.77 -13.01
C SER A 290 -9.55 -20.12 -12.94
N GLU A 291 -9.23 -21.39 -12.93
CA GLU A 291 -7.86 -21.92 -12.84
C GLU A 291 -6.94 -21.36 -13.94
N HIS A 292 -7.41 -21.23 -15.18
CA HIS A 292 -6.65 -20.63 -16.28
C HIS A 292 -6.28 -19.17 -16.01
N ARG A 293 -7.20 -18.37 -15.45
CA ARG A 293 -6.92 -16.96 -15.13
C ARG A 293 -5.94 -16.81 -13.98
N LEU A 294 -6.00 -17.73 -13.01
CA LEU A 294 -5.05 -17.78 -11.91
C LEU A 294 -3.64 -18.11 -12.42
N ASN A 295 -3.51 -19.12 -13.26
CA ASN A 295 -2.23 -19.55 -13.85
C ASN A 295 -1.62 -18.45 -14.73
N ASP A 296 -2.42 -17.76 -15.57
CA ASP A 296 -1.97 -16.59 -16.35
C ASP A 296 -1.42 -15.48 -15.43
N ALA A 297 -2.11 -15.20 -14.34
CA ALA A 297 -1.70 -14.16 -13.41
C ALA A 297 -0.40 -14.54 -12.64
N ILE A 298 -0.26 -15.80 -12.25
CA ILE A 298 0.96 -16.32 -11.61
C ILE A 298 2.15 -16.24 -12.58
N ALA A 299 1.98 -16.69 -13.82
CA ALA A 299 3.02 -16.65 -14.84
C ALA A 299 3.48 -15.20 -15.12
N LEU A 300 2.52 -14.27 -15.24
CA LEU A 300 2.79 -12.85 -15.43
C LEU A 300 3.61 -12.29 -14.26
N ARG A 301 3.19 -12.54 -13.00
CA ARG A 301 3.88 -12.06 -11.80
C ARG A 301 5.31 -12.59 -11.71
N ARG A 302 5.52 -13.89 -11.96
CA ARG A 302 6.86 -14.51 -11.96
C ARG A 302 7.77 -13.90 -13.03
N ALA A 303 7.24 -13.71 -14.26
CA ALA A 303 8.02 -13.09 -15.33
C ALA A 303 8.37 -11.62 -15.01
N THR A 304 7.46 -10.88 -14.39
CA THR A 304 7.66 -9.49 -13.99
C THR A 304 8.77 -9.39 -12.93
N LEU A 305 8.74 -10.26 -11.91
CA LEU A 305 9.77 -10.35 -10.88
C LEU A 305 11.15 -10.70 -11.47
N LYS A 306 11.21 -11.75 -12.31
CA LYS A 306 12.43 -12.19 -12.99
C LYS A 306 13.08 -11.05 -13.78
N ASN A 307 12.26 -10.24 -14.47
CA ASN A 307 12.72 -9.13 -15.28
C ASN A 307 12.87 -7.80 -14.53
N LYS A 308 12.61 -7.78 -13.20
CA LYS A 308 12.68 -6.58 -12.34
C LYS A 308 11.85 -5.41 -12.87
N VAL A 309 10.66 -5.69 -13.39
CA VAL A 309 9.74 -4.68 -13.90
C VAL A 309 8.77 -4.27 -12.77
N PRO A 310 8.55 -2.97 -12.50
CA PRO A 310 7.55 -2.52 -11.53
C PRO A 310 6.16 -3.07 -11.85
N TYR A 311 5.48 -3.58 -10.83
CA TYR A 311 4.22 -4.29 -10.96
C TYR A 311 3.17 -3.75 -9.98
N CYS A 312 2.05 -3.28 -10.52
CA CYS A 312 0.92 -2.80 -9.72
C CYS A 312 -0.21 -3.84 -9.77
N THR A 313 -0.65 -4.30 -8.59
CA THR A 313 -1.74 -5.28 -8.43
C THR A 313 -3.12 -4.65 -8.29
N ASN A 314 -3.20 -3.36 -8.00
CA ASN A 314 -4.43 -2.60 -7.78
C ASN A 314 -4.33 -1.20 -8.41
N MET A 315 -5.47 -0.51 -8.47
CA MET A 315 -5.55 0.82 -9.08
C MET A 315 -4.87 1.90 -8.23
N SER A 316 -4.97 1.81 -6.92
CA SER A 316 -4.39 2.81 -6.00
C SER A 316 -2.86 2.86 -6.12
N THR A 317 -2.19 1.69 -6.14
CA THR A 317 -0.75 1.59 -6.38
C THR A 317 -0.37 2.10 -7.77
N ALA A 318 -1.18 1.80 -8.80
CA ALA A 318 -0.93 2.28 -10.16
C ALA A 318 -1.01 3.82 -10.25
N ILE A 319 -1.97 4.44 -9.55
CA ILE A 319 -2.09 5.91 -9.46
C ILE A 319 -0.90 6.50 -8.72
N ALA A 320 -0.48 5.91 -7.59
CA ALA A 320 0.70 6.35 -6.86
C ALA A 320 1.98 6.25 -7.70
N CYS A 321 2.14 5.19 -8.51
CA CYS A 321 3.24 5.05 -9.47
C CYS A 321 3.22 6.18 -10.52
N ILE A 322 2.06 6.53 -11.05
CA ILE A 322 1.94 7.65 -12.01
C ILE A 322 2.36 8.97 -11.36
N GLU A 323 1.92 9.26 -10.14
CA GLU A 323 2.34 10.47 -9.42
C GLU A 323 3.86 10.48 -9.15
N GLY A 324 4.43 9.31 -8.82
CA GLY A 324 5.87 9.14 -8.69
C GLY A 324 6.62 9.42 -10.00
N ILE A 325 6.14 8.87 -11.12
CA ILE A 325 6.73 9.07 -12.46
C ILE A 325 6.64 10.56 -12.88
N LYS A 326 5.50 11.21 -12.65
CA LYS A 326 5.33 12.66 -12.90
C LYS A 326 6.39 13.45 -12.14
N SER A 327 6.54 13.18 -10.86
CA SER A 327 7.50 13.89 -10.00
C SER A 327 8.94 13.71 -10.46
N LEU A 328 9.34 12.49 -10.84
CA LEU A 328 10.67 12.16 -11.36
C LEU A 328 10.98 12.81 -12.72
N LYS A 329 9.95 13.20 -13.50
CA LYS A 329 10.14 13.94 -14.75
C LYS A 329 10.31 15.44 -14.54
N ILE A 330 9.71 15.99 -13.48
CA ILE A 330 9.69 17.44 -13.23
C ILE A 330 10.89 17.87 -12.37
N LYS A 331 11.27 17.05 -11.38
CA LYS A 331 12.32 17.37 -10.41
C LYS A 331 13.46 16.38 -10.43
N LYS A 332 14.67 16.87 -10.13
CA LYS A 332 15.80 16.01 -9.78
C LYS A 332 15.56 15.36 -8.41
N LEU A 333 16.09 14.16 -8.25
CA LEU A 333 16.08 13.47 -6.98
C LEU A 333 17.04 14.19 -6.01
N GLU A 334 16.52 14.60 -4.88
CA GLU A 334 17.31 15.21 -3.79
C GLU A 334 17.24 14.29 -2.57
N VAL A 335 18.32 14.23 -1.81
CA VAL A 335 18.42 13.43 -0.60
C VAL A 335 18.57 14.36 0.60
N THR A 336 17.82 14.08 1.66
CA THR A 336 17.89 14.80 2.94
C THR A 336 18.21 13.79 4.04
N SER A 337 19.14 14.14 4.92
CA SER A 337 19.47 13.26 6.06
C SER A 337 18.35 13.28 7.11
N LEU A 338 18.18 12.17 7.84
CA LEU A 338 17.22 12.12 8.95
C LEU A 338 17.55 13.12 10.06
N GLN A 339 18.82 13.45 10.24
CA GLN A 339 19.30 14.43 11.22
C GLN A 339 18.85 15.86 10.90
N GLU A 340 18.65 16.18 9.61
CA GLU A 340 18.12 17.48 9.18
C GLU A 340 16.61 17.62 9.37
N ILE A 341 15.92 16.51 9.57
CA ILE A 341 14.48 16.47 9.85
C ILE A 341 14.22 16.62 11.36
N SER A 342 15.11 16.08 12.21
CA SER A 342 14.95 15.98 13.67
C SER A 342 15.18 17.32 14.44
#